data_8a23af4f805d848bb5833b3559917197
#
_entry.id   8a23af4f805d848bb5833b3559917197
#
_cell.length_a   1.000
_cell.length_b   1.000
_cell.length_c   1.000
_cell.angle_alpha   90.00
_cell.angle_beta   90.00
_cell.angle_gamma   90.00
#
_symmetry.space_group_name_H-M   'P 1'
#
loop_
_entity.id
_entity.type
_entity.pdbx_description
1 polymer ?
#
loop_
_entity_poly.entity_id
_entity_poly.type
_entity_poly.pdbx_seq_one_letter_code
_entity_poly.pdbx_strand_id
1 'polypeptide(L)'
;STAGYNYDFNSGNFVYFNSDSLYTLDIRRNIWEGYKHQPLPMKMYLGTNFFYPDSRSVYIYEVDNHADVCTICALNVLTGEVEKVDDKFLPSQRHHHSSYLDTIRNKFYIFGGFGSRKYTNTLEVYDLDQKSWNTIKLKGDFVAPRFFSSMGALNANELLLFGGTGNSSGDQSIGKIYYYDLYKINLKDSTVQKVRDFSYDGAQIVPVRNLLLSDDGASFYTLCYPMQEASSHLQLYKFSLQNDSYEVLGNSIPMESKAILSNANLYYNKETKEFYCCTQEFNERGGESSVTRFYSLSEPAIAESALFLYAVEEGLSLRAVIFVMVVVLILIVGITYYLKRKKEKQPIPKVTPVRETFTQVENKKSPQANALYLFGEFTII
;
A
#
# COMPACT_ATOMS: atom_id res chain seq x y z
N SER A 1 -18.87 -10.68 3.07
CA SER A 1 -18.03 -10.01 4.05
C SER A 1 -16.66 -9.76 3.44
N THR A 2 -16.16 -8.56 3.55
CA THR A 2 -14.83 -8.16 3.09
C THR A 2 -13.75 -8.80 3.97
N ALA A 3 -12.53 -8.91 3.48
CA ALA A 3 -11.36 -9.30 4.27
C ALA A 3 -10.69 -8.08 4.90
N GLY A 4 -9.93 -8.31 5.96
CA GLY A 4 -9.02 -7.35 6.55
C GLY A 4 -7.58 -7.85 6.48
N TYR A 5 -6.63 -6.94 6.64
CA TYR A 5 -5.21 -7.26 6.73
C TYR A 5 -4.48 -6.30 7.66
N ASN A 6 -3.37 -6.76 8.22
CA ASN A 6 -2.45 -5.91 8.98
C ASN A 6 -1.05 -6.54 9.00
N TYR A 7 -0.09 -5.83 9.60
CA TYR A 7 1.27 -6.31 9.78
C TYR A 7 1.54 -6.54 11.28
N ASP A 8 1.95 -7.75 11.63
CA ASP A 8 2.36 -8.10 12.97
C ASP A 8 3.86 -7.82 13.15
N PHE A 9 4.19 -6.69 13.75
CA PHE A 9 5.56 -6.28 14.02
C PHE A 9 6.33 -7.25 14.94
N ASN A 10 5.63 -8.04 15.76
CA ASN A 10 6.27 -8.99 16.67
C ASN A 10 6.79 -10.24 15.94
N SER A 11 6.07 -10.71 14.94
CA SER A 11 6.49 -11.89 14.14
C SER A 11 7.15 -11.50 12.82
N GLY A 12 6.96 -10.26 12.36
CA GLY A 12 7.40 -9.83 11.04
C GLY A 12 6.55 -10.39 9.88
N ASN A 13 5.33 -10.87 10.18
CA ASN A 13 4.43 -11.47 9.21
C ASN A 13 3.24 -10.57 8.90
N PHE A 14 2.70 -10.70 7.70
CA PHE A 14 1.38 -10.17 7.41
C PHE A 14 0.29 -11.09 7.97
N VAL A 15 -0.77 -10.45 8.41
CA VAL A 15 -2.00 -11.09 8.86
C VAL A 15 -3.11 -10.74 7.88
N TYR A 16 -3.76 -11.74 7.33
CA TYR A 16 -4.94 -11.61 6.49
C TYR A 16 -6.08 -12.41 7.10
N PHE A 17 -7.27 -11.85 7.18
CA PHE A 17 -8.41 -12.51 7.80
C PHE A 17 -9.73 -12.16 7.09
N ASN A 18 -10.68 -13.06 7.18
CA ASN A 18 -12.06 -12.84 6.74
C ASN A 18 -13.04 -13.18 7.89
N SER A 19 -14.27 -13.50 7.58
CA SER A 19 -15.30 -13.75 8.60
C SER A 19 -15.06 -14.97 9.49
N ASP A 20 -14.24 -15.94 9.04
CA ASP A 20 -14.05 -17.23 9.73
C ASP A 20 -12.67 -17.85 9.57
N SER A 21 -11.78 -17.19 8.87
CA SER A 21 -10.45 -17.72 8.54
C SER A 21 -9.38 -16.66 8.73
N LEU A 22 -8.24 -17.08 9.24
CA LEU A 22 -7.04 -16.28 9.47
C LEU A 22 -5.88 -16.91 8.72
N TYR A 23 -5.08 -16.08 8.08
CA TYR A 23 -3.87 -16.46 7.37
C TYR A 23 -2.72 -15.56 7.81
N THR A 24 -1.55 -16.15 7.99
CA THR A 24 -0.29 -15.43 8.19
C THR A 24 0.63 -15.64 7.00
N LEU A 25 1.29 -14.59 6.55
CA LEU A 25 2.26 -14.62 5.48
C LEU A 25 3.64 -14.25 6.01
N ASP A 26 4.56 -15.21 6.02
CA ASP A 26 5.99 -14.91 6.07
C ASP A 26 6.42 -14.41 4.68
N ILE A 27 6.52 -13.09 4.52
CA ILE A 27 6.78 -12.47 3.22
C ILE A 27 8.17 -12.82 2.67
N ARG A 28 9.14 -13.09 3.54
CA ARG A 28 10.51 -13.44 3.13
C ARG A 28 10.61 -14.84 2.57
N ARG A 29 9.87 -15.77 3.19
CA ARG A 29 9.86 -17.18 2.77
C ARG A 29 8.74 -17.46 1.77
N ASN A 30 7.83 -16.52 1.61
CA ASN A 30 6.59 -16.69 0.85
C ASN A 30 5.79 -17.91 1.31
N ILE A 31 5.71 -18.09 2.64
CA ILE A 31 4.98 -19.20 3.26
C ILE A 31 3.70 -18.65 3.85
N TRP A 32 2.59 -19.26 3.45
CA TRP A 32 1.27 -19.02 4.02
C TRP A 32 0.89 -20.12 4.98
N GLU A 33 0.42 -19.72 6.16
CA GLU A 33 -0.22 -20.59 7.12
C GLU A 33 -1.63 -20.08 7.36
N GLY A 34 -2.61 -21.00 7.39
CA GLY A 34 -4.00 -20.61 7.56
C GLY A 34 -4.76 -21.56 8.46
N TYR A 35 -5.69 -21.01 9.22
CA TYR A 35 -6.58 -21.78 10.07
C TYR A 35 -7.94 -21.09 10.24
N LYS A 36 -8.94 -21.88 10.63
CA LYS A 36 -10.26 -21.36 10.95
C LYS A 36 -10.25 -20.74 12.34
N HIS A 37 -10.95 -19.65 12.48
CA HIS A 37 -11.25 -19.03 13.77
C HIS A 37 -12.77 -19.02 14.02
N GLN A 38 -13.19 -18.62 15.19
CA GLN A 38 -14.59 -18.40 15.50
C GLN A 38 -15.16 -17.32 14.56
N PRO A 39 -16.40 -17.48 14.06
CA PRO A 39 -17.00 -16.44 13.23
C PRO A 39 -17.01 -15.08 13.92
N LEU A 40 -16.67 -14.05 13.16
CA LEU A 40 -16.72 -12.67 13.67
C LEU A 40 -18.15 -12.29 14.04
N PRO A 41 -18.39 -11.62 15.17
CA PRO A 41 -19.72 -11.20 15.62
C PRO A 41 -20.26 -9.98 14.84
N MET A 42 -19.55 -9.55 13.80
CA MET A 42 -19.89 -8.40 12.98
C MET A 42 -19.63 -8.68 11.50
N LYS A 43 -20.34 -7.98 10.63
CA LYS A 43 -20.07 -8.01 9.19
C LYS A 43 -19.05 -6.93 8.84
N MET A 44 -17.96 -7.33 8.19
CA MET A 44 -16.99 -6.37 7.66
C MET A 44 -17.44 -5.86 6.29
N TYR A 45 -17.45 -4.55 6.11
CA TYR A 45 -17.73 -3.86 4.85
C TYR A 45 -16.45 -3.35 4.18
N LEU A 46 -15.55 -2.76 4.93
CA LEU A 46 -14.27 -2.22 4.45
C LEU A 46 -13.05 -2.91 5.05
N GLY A 47 -13.24 -3.80 6.02
CA GLY A 47 -12.15 -4.50 6.69
C GLY A 47 -11.26 -3.56 7.51
N THR A 48 -11.81 -2.45 8.03
CA THR A 48 -11.07 -1.51 8.86
C THR A 48 -10.63 -2.15 10.16
N ASN A 49 -9.34 -2.01 10.46
CA ASN A 49 -8.75 -2.66 11.63
C ASN A 49 -7.45 -1.99 12.05
N PHE A 50 -6.98 -2.33 13.25
CA PHE A 50 -5.63 -2.06 13.72
C PHE A 50 -5.08 -3.28 14.48
N PHE A 51 -3.78 -3.49 14.42
CA PHE A 51 -3.10 -4.56 15.14
C PHE A 51 -2.60 -4.04 16.49
N TYR A 52 -3.02 -4.70 17.58
CA TYR A 52 -2.56 -4.39 18.93
C TYR A 52 -1.48 -5.39 19.35
N PRO A 53 -0.20 -4.97 19.44
CA PRO A 53 0.93 -5.88 19.59
C PRO A 53 0.93 -6.66 20.89
N ASP A 54 0.55 -6.04 22.02
CA ASP A 54 0.65 -6.64 23.35
C ASP A 54 -0.26 -7.86 23.51
N SER A 55 -1.50 -7.78 22.98
CA SER A 55 -2.43 -8.91 23.00
C SER A 55 -2.31 -9.81 21.77
N ARG A 56 -1.46 -9.47 20.80
CA ARG A 56 -1.37 -10.16 19.51
C ARG A 56 -2.74 -10.28 18.83
N SER A 57 -3.50 -9.21 18.84
CA SER A 57 -4.88 -9.20 18.35
C SER A 57 -5.10 -8.13 17.28
N VAL A 58 -5.90 -8.48 16.28
CA VAL A 58 -6.46 -7.52 15.35
C VAL A 58 -7.79 -7.03 15.89
N TYR A 59 -7.88 -5.73 16.13
CA TYR A 59 -9.13 -5.05 16.49
C TYR A 59 -9.81 -4.61 15.21
N ILE A 60 -11.00 -5.14 14.96
CA ILE A 60 -11.82 -4.90 13.78
C ILE A 60 -12.92 -3.94 14.18
N TYR A 61 -13.09 -2.86 13.44
CA TYR A 61 -14.13 -1.87 13.68
C TYR A 61 -14.77 -1.41 12.38
N GLU A 62 -16.02 -1.02 12.42
CA GLU A 62 -16.73 -0.50 11.26
C GLU A 62 -16.97 1.00 11.38
N VAL A 63 -16.91 1.64 10.20
CA VAL A 63 -17.05 3.10 10.08
C VAL A 63 -18.48 3.51 9.72
N ASP A 64 -19.32 2.54 9.36
CA ASP A 64 -20.72 2.72 9.05
C ASP A 64 -21.58 2.35 10.25
N ASN A 65 -22.63 3.16 10.50
CA ASN A 65 -23.59 2.91 11.57
C ASN A 65 -24.64 1.88 11.09
N HIS A 66 -24.23 0.63 10.97
CA HIS A 66 -25.13 -0.48 10.73
C HIS A 66 -25.63 -1.06 12.05
N ALA A 67 -26.85 -1.58 12.07
CA ALA A 67 -27.48 -2.15 13.26
C ALA A 67 -26.91 -3.55 13.62
N ASP A 68 -25.60 -3.68 13.67
CA ASP A 68 -24.92 -4.90 14.08
C ASP A 68 -24.83 -5.01 15.61
N VAL A 69 -24.78 -6.23 16.09
CA VAL A 69 -24.72 -6.54 17.53
C VAL A 69 -23.36 -6.18 18.14
N CYS A 70 -22.35 -5.95 17.29
CA CYS A 70 -20.98 -5.65 17.67
C CYS A 70 -20.41 -4.62 16.71
N THR A 71 -19.81 -3.55 17.24
CA THR A 71 -19.14 -2.49 16.46
C THR A 71 -17.63 -2.59 16.50
N ILE A 72 -17.10 -3.26 17.53
CA ILE A 72 -15.67 -3.56 17.66
C ILE A 72 -15.52 -4.99 18.18
N CYS A 73 -14.74 -5.81 17.49
CA CYS A 73 -14.30 -7.11 17.98
C CYS A 73 -12.78 -7.26 17.85
N ALA A 74 -12.20 -8.14 18.67
CA ALA A 74 -10.78 -8.48 18.63
C ALA A 74 -10.61 -9.95 18.24
N LEU A 75 -9.72 -10.20 17.28
CA LEU A 75 -9.32 -11.53 16.83
C LEU A 75 -7.85 -11.75 17.25
N ASN A 76 -7.62 -12.70 18.16
CA ASN A 76 -6.28 -13.09 18.54
C ASN A 76 -5.63 -13.91 17.40
N VAL A 77 -4.49 -13.44 16.90
CA VAL A 77 -3.84 -14.05 15.75
C VAL A 77 -3.08 -15.34 16.04
N LEU A 78 -2.90 -15.68 17.31
CA LEU A 78 -2.24 -16.93 17.72
C LEU A 78 -3.24 -18.05 18.05
N THR A 79 -4.36 -17.69 18.69
CA THR A 79 -5.33 -18.67 19.17
C THR A 79 -6.56 -18.79 18.29
N GLY A 80 -6.84 -17.76 17.45
CA GLY A 80 -8.08 -17.68 16.68
C GLY A 80 -9.32 -17.37 17.54
N GLU A 81 -9.12 -16.99 18.81
CA GLU A 81 -10.22 -16.56 19.66
C GLU A 81 -10.74 -15.19 19.25
N VAL A 82 -12.04 -15.03 19.28
CA VAL A 82 -12.74 -13.79 18.94
C VAL A 82 -13.45 -13.26 20.17
N GLU A 83 -13.13 -12.02 20.55
CA GLU A 83 -13.79 -11.29 21.63
C GLU A 83 -14.69 -10.17 21.06
N LYS A 84 -15.94 -10.09 21.53
CA LYS A 84 -16.77 -8.91 21.35
C LYS A 84 -16.30 -7.83 22.30
N VAL A 85 -15.77 -6.71 21.77
CA VAL A 85 -15.17 -5.65 22.58
C VAL A 85 -16.15 -4.55 22.89
N ASP A 86 -16.91 -4.06 21.88
CA ASP A 86 -17.85 -2.93 22.04
C ASP A 86 -19.06 -3.07 21.11
N ASP A 87 -20.15 -2.41 21.46
CA ASP A 87 -21.37 -2.28 20.66
C ASP A 87 -21.77 -0.81 20.39
N LYS A 88 -20.94 0.15 20.81
CA LYS A 88 -21.15 1.57 20.58
C LYS A 88 -20.60 2.00 19.23
N PHE A 89 -21.39 2.77 18.52
CA PHE A 89 -21.01 3.30 17.23
C PHE A 89 -20.03 4.47 17.34
N LEU A 90 -19.23 4.65 16.29
CA LEU A 90 -18.56 5.92 16.05
C LEU A 90 -19.58 7.08 16.01
N PRO A 91 -19.21 8.27 16.48
CA PRO A 91 -20.12 9.45 16.46
C PRO A 91 -20.64 9.81 15.07
N SER A 92 -19.91 9.45 14.02
CA SER A 92 -20.32 9.64 12.62
C SER A 92 -19.56 8.70 11.70
N GLN A 93 -20.06 8.46 10.49
CA GLN A 93 -19.38 7.70 9.45
C GLN A 93 -18.01 8.32 9.09
N ARG A 94 -16.99 7.48 8.89
CA ARG A 94 -15.59 7.89 8.73
C ARG A 94 -14.87 7.12 7.62
N HIS A 95 -15.39 7.07 6.42
CA HIS A 95 -14.67 6.45 5.30
C HIS A 95 -13.35 7.18 5.04
N HIS A 96 -12.30 6.42 4.80
CA HIS A 96 -10.95 6.90 4.46
C HIS A 96 -10.38 7.94 5.44
N HIS A 97 -10.65 7.72 6.74
CA HIS A 97 -9.97 8.43 7.82
C HIS A 97 -8.51 8.00 7.90
N SER A 98 -7.64 8.84 8.44
CA SER A 98 -6.31 8.46 8.91
C SER A 98 -6.36 7.87 10.31
N SER A 99 -5.39 7.04 10.68
CA SER A 99 -5.40 6.37 11.98
C SER A 99 -4.01 6.20 12.57
N TYR A 100 -3.94 6.17 13.91
CA TYR A 100 -2.74 5.90 14.67
C TYR A 100 -3.08 5.15 15.98
N LEU A 101 -2.33 4.09 16.27
CA LEU A 101 -2.42 3.37 17.54
C LEU A 101 -1.29 3.80 18.49
N ASP A 102 -1.68 4.35 19.63
CA ASP A 102 -0.78 4.67 20.76
C ASP A 102 -0.81 3.50 21.75
N THR A 103 0.16 2.64 21.65
CA THR A 103 0.30 1.48 22.56
C THR A 103 0.73 1.86 23.98
N ILE A 104 1.36 3.05 24.14
CA ILE A 104 1.80 3.52 25.46
C ILE A 104 0.59 3.94 26.30
N ARG A 105 -0.43 4.53 25.67
CA ARG A 105 -1.64 5.03 26.33
C ARG A 105 -2.85 4.15 26.13
N ASN A 106 -2.74 3.04 25.43
CA ASN A 106 -3.86 2.16 25.03
C ASN A 106 -4.97 2.91 24.32
N LYS A 107 -4.59 3.75 23.33
CA LYS A 107 -5.54 4.60 22.61
C LYS A 107 -5.38 4.48 21.11
N PHE A 108 -6.50 4.34 20.43
CA PHE A 108 -6.55 4.35 18.98
C PHE A 108 -7.20 5.63 18.48
N TYR A 109 -6.46 6.40 17.69
CA TYR A 109 -6.87 7.70 17.16
C TYR A 109 -7.27 7.56 15.70
N ILE A 110 -8.34 8.25 15.31
CA ILE A 110 -8.74 8.46 13.92
C ILE A 110 -9.00 9.93 13.65
N PHE A 111 -8.58 10.41 12.49
CA PHE A 111 -8.79 11.81 12.09
C PHE A 111 -9.45 11.87 10.73
N GLY A 112 -10.40 12.83 10.59
CA GLY A 112 -11.04 13.13 9.34
C GLY A 112 -11.95 12.02 8.83
N GLY A 113 -11.99 11.86 7.52
CA GLY A 113 -12.86 10.93 6.84
C GLY A 113 -14.12 11.58 6.28
N PHE A 114 -14.88 10.80 5.52
CA PHE A 114 -16.15 11.26 4.97
C PHE A 114 -17.29 10.28 5.26
N GLY A 115 -18.50 10.79 5.27
CA GLY A 115 -19.72 10.01 5.41
C GLY A 115 -20.91 10.95 5.57
N SER A 116 -22.12 10.45 5.36
CA SER A 116 -23.34 11.23 5.53
C SER A 116 -23.31 12.61 4.81
N ARG A 117 -22.70 12.66 3.62
CA ARG A 117 -22.51 13.86 2.79
C ARG A 117 -21.58 14.93 3.40
N LYS A 118 -20.74 14.55 4.35
CA LYS A 118 -19.80 15.48 5.00
C LYS A 118 -18.38 14.96 4.98
N TYR A 119 -17.42 15.87 4.83
CA TYR A 119 -16.05 15.68 5.25
C TYR A 119 -15.91 16.15 6.69
N THR A 120 -15.01 15.55 7.44
CA THR A 120 -14.80 15.89 8.85
C THR A 120 -13.35 16.27 9.13
N ASN A 121 -13.15 16.99 10.22
CA ASN A 121 -11.83 17.38 10.74
C ASN A 121 -11.72 17.16 12.26
N THR A 122 -12.51 16.25 12.78
CA THR A 122 -12.45 15.88 14.19
C THR A 122 -11.47 14.74 14.43
N LEU A 123 -10.85 14.77 15.59
CA LEU A 123 -10.02 13.69 16.11
C LEU A 123 -10.87 12.86 17.07
N GLU A 124 -11.14 11.61 16.71
CA GLU A 124 -11.79 10.65 17.60
C GLU A 124 -10.73 9.75 18.23
N VAL A 125 -10.96 9.37 19.46
CA VAL A 125 -10.10 8.42 20.18
C VAL A 125 -10.94 7.29 20.75
N TYR A 126 -10.54 6.06 20.47
CA TYR A 126 -11.02 4.89 21.17
C TYR A 126 -10.07 4.58 22.33
N ASP A 127 -10.59 4.63 23.55
CA ASP A 127 -9.88 4.24 24.75
C ASP A 127 -10.06 2.72 24.95
N LEU A 128 -8.98 1.96 24.79
CA LEU A 128 -9.00 0.50 24.85
C LEU A 128 -9.28 0.00 26.26
N ASP A 129 -8.90 0.77 27.29
CA ASP A 129 -9.13 0.39 28.70
C ASP A 129 -10.59 0.66 29.10
N GLN A 130 -11.15 1.79 28.65
CA GLN A 130 -12.52 2.18 28.95
C GLN A 130 -13.56 1.63 27.97
N LYS A 131 -13.10 1.05 26.86
CA LYS A 131 -13.95 0.56 25.76
C LYS A 131 -14.96 1.61 25.30
N SER A 132 -14.45 2.80 24.93
CA SER A 132 -15.33 3.92 24.57
C SER A 132 -14.69 4.87 23.56
N TRP A 133 -15.53 5.39 22.65
CA TRP A 133 -15.16 6.48 21.76
C TRP A 133 -15.35 7.83 22.42
N ASN A 134 -14.38 8.73 22.22
CA ASN A 134 -14.42 10.11 22.66
C ASN A 134 -13.94 11.04 21.54
N THR A 135 -14.58 12.19 21.41
CA THR A 135 -14.18 13.25 20.45
C THR A 135 -13.21 14.21 21.13
N ILE A 136 -12.04 14.41 20.55
CA ILE A 136 -11.07 15.41 21.00
C ILE A 136 -11.29 16.70 20.21
N LYS A 137 -11.59 17.77 20.90
CA LYS A 137 -11.63 19.13 20.33
C LYS A 137 -10.20 19.66 20.20
N LEU A 138 -9.68 19.73 18.98
CA LEU A 138 -8.41 20.35 18.69
C LEU A 138 -8.52 21.88 18.78
N LYS A 139 -7.51 22.51 19.36
CA LYS A 139 -7.32 23.96 19.48
C LYS A 139 -6.13 24.39 18.63
N GLY A 140 -6.12 25.63 18.15
CA GLY A 140 -5.02 26.16 17.34
C GLY A 140 -5.40 26.37 15.90
N ASP A 141 -4.54 25.93 14.98
CA ASP A 141 -4.73 26.18 13.56
C ASP A 141 -5.90 25.38 12.98
N PHE A 142 -6.60 25.98 12.02
CA PHE A 142 -7.71 25.31 11.36
C PHE A 142 -7.21 24.25 10.36
N VAL A 143 -7.62 23.01 10.59
CA VAL A 143 -7.44 21.92 9.61
C VAL A 143 -8.75 21.79 8.85
N ALA A 144 -8.72 21.96 7.53
CA ALA A 144 -9.92 21.79 6.71
C ALA A 144 -10.45 20.35 6.78
N PRO A 145 -11.78 20.16 6.84
CA PRO A 145 -12.41 18.84 6.75
C PRO A 145 -11.93 18.07 5.53
N ARG A 146 -11.46 16.83 5.75
CA ARG A 146 -10.78 16.04 4.72
C ARG A 146 -10.87 14.54 4.93
N PHE A 147 -10.59 13.80 3.88
CA PHE A 147 -10.39 12.35 3.87
C PHE A 147 -9.12 12.02 3.08
N PHE A 148 -8.66 10.77 3.13
CA PHE A 148 -7.37 10.37 2.57
C PHE A 148 -6.19 11.21 3.07
N SER A 149 -6.21 11.66 4.32
CA SER A 149 -5.01 12.18 4.97
C SER A 149 -4.19 11.02 5.55
N SER A 150 -2.92 11.28 5.78
CA SER A 150 -1.98 10.36 6.39
C SER A 150 -1.65 10.79 7.80
N MET A 151 -1.55 9.85 8.76
CA MET A 151 -1.23 10.17 10.16
C MET A 151 -0.19 9.19 10.71
N GLY A 152 0.71 9.69 11.56
CA GLY A 152 1.71 8.87 12.24
C GLY A 152 2.40 9.62 13.38
N ALA A 153 3.15 8.91 14.23
CA ALA A 153 3.85 9.52 15.35
C ALA A 153 5.05 10.36 14.89
N LEU A 154 5.16 11.58 15.42
CA LEU A 154 6.40 12.34 15.43
C LEU A 154 7.24 11.96 16.68
N ASN A 155 6.58 11.81 17.81
CA ASN A 155 7.16 11.35 19.08
C ASN A 155 6.02 10.83 19.99
N ALA A 156 6.36 10.47 21.22
CA ALA A 156 5.39 9.93 22.17
C ALA A 156 4.18 10.84 22.48
N ASN A 157 4.23 12.12 22.20
CA ASN A 157 3.15 13.08 22.51
C ASN A 157 2.60 13.82 21.29
N GLU A 158 3.22 13.68 20.14
CA GLU A 158 2.88 14.45 18.96
C GLU A 158 2.70 13.55 17.75
N LEU A 159 1.62 13.82 17.00
CA LEU A 159 1.33 13.19 15.73
C LEU A 159 1.59 14.16 14.58
N LEU A 160 2.01 13.65 13.45
CA LEU A 160 1.97 14.32 12.16
C LEU A 160 0.68 13.96 11.44
N LEU A 161 0.08 14.96 10.80
CA LEU A 161 -1.07 14.80 9.91
C LEU A 161 -0.73 15.46 8.57
N PHE A 162 -0.79 14.70 7.49
CA PHE A 162 -0.36 15.16 6.16
C PHE A 162 -1.44 14.96 5.10
N GLY A 163 -1.64 15.97 4.26
CA GLY A 163 -2.31 15.88 2.99
C GLY A 163 -3.80 15.54 3.05
N GLY A 164 -4.28 14.91 2.00
CA GLY A 164 -5.67 14.51 1.82
C GLY A 164 -6.47 15.41 0.90
N THR A 165 -7.77 15.20 0.85
CA THR A 165 -8.68 15.99 -0.01
C THR A 165 -9.99 16.28 0.70
N GLY A 166 -10.60 17.42 0.40
CA GLY A 166 -11.83 17.87 1.02
C GLY A 166 -12.09 19.36 0.74
N ASN A 167 -12.77 20.06 1.61
CA ASN A 167 -12.96 21.50 1.52
C ASN A 167 -13.19 22.14 2.89
N SER A 168 -13.09 23.45 2.97
CA SER A 168 -13.21 24.21 4.22
C SER A 168 -14.60 24.17 4.86
N SER A 169 -15.66 23.92 4.10
CA SER A 169 -17.03 23.82 4.60
C SER A 169 -17.39 22.45 5.16
N GLY A 170 -16.66 21.41 4.74
CA GLY A 170 -17.01 20.01 5.02
C GLY A 170 -18.18 19.46 4.21
N ASP A 171 -18.80 20.25 3.33
CA ASP A 171 -19.94 19.81 2.53
C ASP A 171 -19.46 19.12 1.23
N GLN A 172 -19.87 17.87 1.02
CA GLN A 172 -19.49 17.09 -0.16
C GLN A 172 -20.12 17.61 -1.46
N SER A 173 -21.17 18.42 -1.40
CA SER A 173 -21.81 19.01 -2.58
C SER A 173 -20.98 20.15 -3.20
N ILE A 174 -20.13 20.77 -2.38
CA ILE A 174 -19.18 21.80 -2.82
C ILE A 174 -17.89 21.10 -3.17
N GLY A 175 -17.42 21.10 -4.35
CA GLY A 175 -16.19 20.45 -4.82
C GLY A 175 -15.11 20.21 -3.75
N LYS A 176 -14.08 19.53 -4.11
CA LYS A 176 -12.95 19.23 -3.22
C LYS A 176 -11.65 19.78 -3.80
N ILE A 177 -10.71 20.12 -2.91
CA ILE A 177 -9.33 20.48 -3.24
C ILE A 177 -8.38 19.47 -2.62
N TYR A 178 -7.18 19.36 -3.17
CA TYR A 178 -6.13 18.49 -2.65
C TYR A 178 -5.20 19.31 -1.76
N TYR A 179 -4.88 18.76 -0.60
CA TYR A 179 -4.02 19.38 0.38
C TYR A 179 -2.66 18.70 0.37
N TYR A 180 -1.60 19.50 0.41
CA TYR A 180 -0.22 19.05 0.59
C TYR A 180 0.40 19.73 1.81
N ASP A 181 -0.45 19.98 2.81
CA ASP A 181 -0.11 20.63 4.07
C ASP A 181 0.23 19.60 5.15
N LEU A 182 1.10 20.00 6.07
CA LEU A 182 1.52 19.22 7.21
C LEU A 182 1.15 19.93 8.50
N TYR A 183 0.53 19.18 9.39
CA TYR A 183 0.17 19.63 10.74
C TYR A 183 0.83 18.73 11.79
N LYS A 184 1.07 19.34 12.94
CA LYS A 184 1.48 18.67 14.16
C LYS A 184 0.34 18.75 15.16
N ILE A 185 -0.07 17.60 15.71
CA ILE A 185 -1.11 17.49 16.73
C ILE A 185 -0.45 17.08 18.04
N ASN A 186 -0.59 17.88 19.08
CA ASN A 186 -0.12 17.56 20.42
C ASN A 186 -1.24 16.88 21.21
N LEU A 187 -0.99 15.64 21.65
CA LEU A 187 -1.98 14.79 22.33
C LEU A 187 -2.16 15.16 23.82
N LYS A 188 -1.23 15.91 24.43
CA LYS A 188 -1.32 16.30 25.86
C LYS A 188 -2.29 17.45 26.08
N ASP A 189 -2.22 18.45 25.23
CA ASP A 189 -3.01 19.68 25.37
C ASP A 189 -4.10 19.83 24.27
N SER A 190 -4.17 18.84 23.38
CA SER A 190 -5.12 18.80 22.27
C SER A 190 -4.97 20.02 21.34
N THR A 191 -3.73 20.42 21.07
CA THR A 191 -3.45 21.51 20.14
C THR A 191 -3.01 20.99 18.77
N VAL A 192 -3.34 21.77 17.74
CA VAL A 192 -2.88 21.53 16.38
C VAL A 192 -2.17 22.76 15.84
N GLN A 193 -1.04 22.57 15.18
CA GLN A 193 -0.25 23.60 14.58
C GLN A 193 0.09 23.23 13.15
N LYS A 194 -0.12 24.15 12.20
CA LYS A 194 0.36 24.00 10.83
C LYS A 194 1.87 24.11 10.80
N VAL A 195 2.53 23.10 10.26
CA VAL A 195 4.00 23.08 10.14
C VAL A 195 4.41 23.74 8.82
N ARG A 196 3.80 23.32 7.70
CA ARG A 196 4.10 23.85 6.37
C ARG A 196 3.10 23.41 5.30
N ASP A 197 3.23 24.01 4.13
CA ASP A 197 2.71 23.51 2.86
C ASP A 197 3.89 23.00 2.01
N PHE A 198 3.69 21.88 1.32
CA PHE A 198 4.62 21.41 0.29
C PHE A 198 4.17 21.94 -1.06
N SER A 199 5.12 22.45 -1.84
CA SER A 199 4.87 22.81 -3.23
C SER A 199 4.83 21.55 -4.08
N TYR A 200 3.66 21.23 -4.65
CA TYR A 200 3.46 20.05 -5.48
C TYR A 200 2.75 20.47 -6.78
N ASP A 201 3.40 20.26 -7.90
CA ASP A 201 2.97 20.65 -9.25
C ASP A 201 2.60 19.48 -10.16
N GLY A 202 2.64 18.24 -9.62
CA GLY A 202 2.29 17.02 -10.33
C GLY A 202 0.78 16.75 -10.43
N ALA A 203 0.44 15.55 -10.86
CA ALA A 203 -0.93 15.05 -10.86
C ALA A 203 -1.51 15.05 -9.43
N GLN A 204 -2.82 15.29 -9.30
CA GLN A 204 -3.49 15.32 -8.01
C GLN A 204 -3.44 13.96 -7.32
N ILE A 205 -2.71 13.87 -6.21
CA ILE A 205 -2.50 12.65 -5.43
C ILE A 205 -3.01 12.81 -4.00
N VAL A 206 -3.29 11.68 -3.38
CA VAL A 206 -3.61 11.58 -1.95
C VAL A 206 -2.69 10.56 -1.29
N PRO A 207 -2.32 10.75 -0.01
CA PRO A 207 -1.56 9.76 0.72
C PRO A 207 -2.44 8.58 1.17
N VAL A 208 -1.79 7.46 1.48
CA VAL A 208 -2.42 6.35 2.22
C VAL A 208 -2.64 6.74 3.68
N ARG A 209 -3.37 5.91 4.42
CA ARG A 209 -3.85 6.19 5.78
C ARG A 209 -2.75 6.55 6.78
N ASN A 210 -1.55 6.05 6.61
CA ASN A 210 -0.47 6.18 7.57
C ASN A 210 0.81 6.76 6.97
N LEU A 211 1.60 7.42 7.79
CA LEU A 211 2.96 7.86 7.50
C LEU A 211 3.94 7.30 8.53
N LEU A 212 5.19 7.22 8.14
CA LEU A 212 6.28 6.67 8.95
C LEU A 212 7.39 7.71 9.08
N LEU A 213 7.80 8.01 10.30
CA LEU A 213 8.95 8.88 10.54
C LEU A 213 10.24 8.16 10.13
N SER A 214 11.17 8.87 9.49
CA SER A 214 12.51 8.35 9.21
C SER A 214 13.31 8.14 10.51
N ASP A 215 14.27 7.22 10.50
CA ASP A 215 15.06 6.88 11.70
C ASP A 215 15.85 8.06 12.25
N ASP A 216 16.26 8.99 11.39
CA ASP A 216 16.94 10.24 11.77
C ASP A 216 15.98 11.33 12.26
N GLY A 217 14.67 11.11 12.17
CA GLY A 217 13.65 12.10 12.53
C GLY A 217 13.59 13.34 11.64
N ALA A 218 14.31 13.35 10.51
CA ALA A 218 14.41 14.53 9.64
C ALA A 218 13.36 14.54 8.51
N SER A 219 12.70 13.42 8.29
CA SER A 219 11.73 13.22 7.20
C SER A 219 10.62 12.25 7.59
N PHE A 220 9.59 12.17 6.77
CA PHE A 220 8.61 11.09 6.87
C PHE A 220 8.33 10.46 5.50
N TYR A 221 7.92 9.20 5.53
CA TYR A 221 7.54 8.44 4.35
C TYR A 221 6.04 8.22 4.32
N THR A 222 5.45 8.29 3.14
CA THR A 222 4.10 7.79 2.87
C THR A 222 3.97 7.37 1.42
N LEU A 223 3.03 6.48 1.13
CA LEU A 223 2.65 6.18 -0.25
C LEU A 223 1.59 7.17 -0.70
N CYS A 224 1.71 7.67 -1.92
CA CYS A 224 0.70 8.53 -2.53
C CYS A 224 0.23 7.97 -3.86
N TYR A 225 -1.00 8.31 -4.26
CA TYR A 225 -1.58 7.84 -5.51
C TYR A 225 -2.68 8.78 -6.03
N PRO A 226 -2.91 8.81 -7.37
CA PRO A 226 -4.01 9.54 -7.98
C PRO A 226 -5.34 8.80 -7.77
N MET A 227 -6.08 9.16 -6.75
CA MET A 227 -7.32 8.48 -6.34
C MET A 227 -8.47 8.53 -7.36
N GLN A 228 -8.38 9.39 -8.37
CA GLN A 228 -9.42 9.53 -9.39
C GLN A 228 -9.22 8.60 -10.60
N GLU A 229 -8.08 7.96 -10.69
CA GLU A 229 -7.74 7.06 -11.77
C GLU A 229 -8.18 5.64 -11.41
N ALA A 230 -8.93 5.00 -12.30
CA ALA A 230 -9.41 3.62 -12.08
C ALA A 230 -8.25 2.62 -12.08
N SER A 231 -7.28 2.80 -12.98
CA SER A 231 -6.02 2.08 -13.01
C SER A 231 -4.95 3.01 -12.50
N SER A 232 -4.61 2.89 -11.24
CA SER A 232 -3.78 3.81 -10.49
C SER A 232 -2.44 3.16 -10.13
N HIS A 233 -1.57 3.93 -9.51
CA HIS A 233 -0.29 3.45 -9.00
C HIS A 233 0.06 4.16 -7.69
N LEU A 234 0.58 3.40 -6.76
CA LEU A 234 1.16 3.91 -5.53
C LEU A 234 2.62 4.24 -5.74
N GLN A 235 3.05 5.38 -5.23
CA GLN A 235 4.44 5.80 -5.26
C GLN A 235 4.90 6.13 -3.85
N LEU A 236 6.10 5.71 -3.46
CA LEU A 236 6.70 6.07 -2.17
C LEU A 236 7.27 7.48 -2.25
N TYR A 237 6.88 8.32 -1.30
CA TYR A 237 7.38 9.68 -1.13
C TYR A 237 8.09 9.80 0.22
N LYS A 238 9.20 10.55 0.22
CA LYS A 238 9.90 11.00 1.41
C LYS A 238 9.81 12.52 1.47
N PHE A 239 9.13 13.04 2.48
CA PHE A 239 8.95 14.48 2.70
C PHE A 239 9.87 14.97 3.79
N SER A 240 10.55 16.10 3.57
CA SER A 240 11.43 16.71 4.57
C SER A 240 10.63 17.39 5.68
N LEU A 241 11.06 17.21 6.93
CA LEU A 241 10.55 17.98 8.08
C LEU A 241 11.29 19.31 8.29
N GLN A 242 12.37 19.55 7.55
CA GLN A 242 13.19 20.76 7.68
C GLN A 242 12.83 21.84 6.66
N ASN A 243 12.38 21.44 5.47
CA ASN A 243 12.01 22.33 4.38
C ASN A 243 10.81 21.77 3.61
N ASP A 244 10.41 22.38 2.51
CA ASP A 244 9.28 22.00 1.64
C ASP A 244 9.66 21.00 0.52
N SER A 245 10.85 20.40 0.60
CA SER A 245 11.29 19.41 -0.39
C SER A 245 10.72 18.03 -0.13
N TYR A 246 10.58 17.27 -1.21
CA TYR A 246 10.26 15.85 -1.18
C TYR A 246 11.05 15.09 -2.24
N GLU A 247 11.16 13.79 -2.05
CA GLU A 247 11.76 12.84 -2.97
C GLU A 247 10.74 11.76 -3.33
N VAL A 248 10.75 11.36 -4.60
CA VAL A 248 9.99 10.21 -5.09
C VAL A 248 10.93 9.01 -5.14
N LEU A 249 10.53 7.91 -4.51
CA LEU A 249 11.41 6.77 -4.25
C LEU A 249 10.85 5.48 -4.85
N GLY A 250 11.77 4.67 -5.38
CA GLY A 250 11.47 3.34 -5.91
C GLY A 250 10.58 3.36 -7.15
N ASN A 251 10.17 2.18 -7.56
CA ASN A 251 9.22 2.00 -8.66
C ASN A 251 7.77 2.15 -8.15
N SER A 252 6.88 2.57 -9.03
CA SER A 252 5.46 2.63 -8.73
C SER A 252 4.85 1.23 -8.58
N ILE A 253 3.91 1.10 -7.66
CA ILE A 253 3.16 -0.13 -7.38
C ILE A 253 1.79 -0.01 -8.06
N PRO A 254 1.44 -0.90 -8.99
CA PRO A 254 0.14 -0.86 -9.64
C PRO A 254 -0.98 -1.10 -8.64
N MET A 255 -2.08 -0.35 -8.76
CA MET A 255 -3.26 -0.48 -7.93
C MET A 255 -4.52 -0.16 -8.74
N GLU A 256 -5.50 -1.04 -8.71
CA GLU A 256 -6.82 -0.79 -9.28
C GLU A 256 -7.67 0.03 -8.30
N SER A 257 -7.60 1.35 -8.44
CA SER A 257 -8.38 2.26 -7.60
C SER A 257 -9.70 2.61 -8.26
N LYS A 258 -10.77 1.93 -7.87
CA LYS A 258 -12.13 2.34 -8.26
C LYS A 258 -12.61 3.46 -7.34
N ALA A 259 -11.98 4.62 -7.46
CA ALA A 259 -12.19 5.78 -6.62
C ALA A 259 -11.89 5.47 -5.13
N ILE A 260 -12.91 5.48 -4.30
CA ILE A 260 -12.76 5.34 -2.85
C ILE A 260 -12.79 3.90 -2.35
N LEU A 261 -12.78 2.90 -3.22
CA LEU A 261 -12.95 1.49 -2.83
C LEU A 261 -11.63 0.74 -2.56
N SER A 262 -10.47 1.37 -2.76
CA SER A 262 -9.18 0.73 -2.50
C SER A 262 -8.61 1.18 -1.17
N ASN A 263 -7.96 0.26 -0.45
CA ASN A 263 -7.19 0.54 0.75
C ASN A 263 -5.71 0.23 0.49
N ALA A 264 -4.83 1.04 1.05
CA ALA A 264 -3.40 0.75 1.06
C ALA A 264 -2.76 1.24 2.36
N ASN A 265 -1.75 0.53 2.83
CA ASN A 265 -0.98 0.89 4.02
C ASN A 265 0.51 0.68 3.77
N LEU A 266 1.32 1.50 4.43
CA LEU A 266 2.77 1.42 4.45
C LEU A 266 3.24 0.92 5.81
N TYR A 267 4.16 -0.05 5.81
CA TYR A 267 4.79 -0.58 7.02
C TYR A 267 6.31 -0.52 6.87
N TYR A 268 7.02 -0.47 7.97
CA TYR A 268 8.47 -0.53 7.99
C TYR A 268 8.96 -1.47 9.09
N ASN A 269 9.78 -2.42 8.70
CA ASN A 269 10.45 -3.30 9.63
C ASN A 269 11.88 -2.79 9.88
N LYS A 270 12.14 -2.29 11.09
CA LYS A 270 13.43 -1.72 11.49
C LYS A 270 14.57 -2.74 11.53
N GLU A 271 14.27 -4.00 11.79
CA GLU A 271 15.27 -5.06 11.87
C GLU A 271 15.80 -5.43 10.49
N THR A 272 14.89 -5.51 9.50
CA THR A 272 15.22 -5.90 8.14
C THR A 272 15.52 -4.72 7.24
N LYS A 273 15.17 -3.51 7.69
CA LYS A 273 15.24 -2.26 6.90
C LYS A 273 14.48 -2.38 5.58
N GLU A 274 13.25 -2.87 5.67
CA GLU A 274 12.37 -3.04 4.52
C GLU A 274 11.06 -2.31 4.75
N PHE A 275 10.62 -1.61 3.71
CA PHE A 275 9.26 -1.12 3.63
C PHE A 275 8.35 -2.22 3.07
N TYR A 276 7.18 -2.34 3.64
CA TYR A 276 6.13 -3.19 3.11
C TYR A 276 4.91 -2.37 2.76
N CYS A 277 4.27 -2.73 1.66
CA CYS A 277 2.99 -2.17 1.24
C CYS A 277 1.97 -3.29 1.12
N CYS A 278 0.79 -3.05 1.60
CA CYS A 278 -0.35 -3.90 1.31
C CYS A 278 -1.43 -3.07 0.62
N THR A 279 -1.95 -3.57 -0.50
CA THR A 279 -3.08 -2.99 -1.20
C THR A 279 -4.28 -3.93 -1.11
N GLN A 280 -5.47 -3.37 -0.96
CA GLN A 280 -6.72 -4.08 -1.06
C GLN A 280 -7.62 -3.39 -2.08
N GLU A 281 -7.95 -4.12 -3.12
CA GLU A 281 -8.71 -3.65 -4.27
C GLU A 281 -10.05 -4.38 -4.31
N PHE A 282 -11.12 -3.62 -4.46
CA PHE A 282 -12.48 -4.17 -4.45
C PHE A 282 -12.97 -4.34 -5.89
N ASN A 283 -13.38 -5.54 -6.24
CA ASN A 283 -13.76 -5.90 -7.62
C ASN A 283 -15.13 -5.36 -8.02
N GLU A 284 -16.03 -5.12 -7.05
CA GLU A 284 -17.42 -4.74 -7.32
C GLU A 284 -17.92 -3.59 -6.46
N ARG A 285 -18.98 -2.94 -6.93
CA ARG A 285 -19.74 -1.99 -6.13
C ARG A 285 -20.48 -2.72 -5.01
N GLY A 286 -19.98 -2.62 -3.79
CA GLY A 286 -20.58 -3.28 -2.64
C GLY A 286 -19.60 -4.05 -1.77
N GLY A 287 -18.34 -4.18 -2.20
CA GLY A 287 -17.25 -4.71 -1.37
C GLY A 287 -17.36 -6.18 -0.98
N GLU A 288 -18.10 -7.00 -1.75
CA GLU A 288 -18.30 -8.43 -1.43
C GLU A 288 -17.03 -9.26 -1.65
N SER A 289 -16.20 -8.85 -2.61
CA SER A 289 -14.90 -9.48 -2.87
C SER A 289 -13.80 -8.43 -3.02
N SER A 290 -12.61 -8.77 -2.56
CA SER A 290 -11.43 -7.92 -2.70
C SER A 290 -10.20 -8.75 -3.03
N VAL A 291 -9.24 -8.14 -3.74
CA VAL A 291 -7.92 -8.70 -3.97
C VAL A 291 -6.93 -7.95 -3.09
N THR A 292 -6.17 -8.69 -2.30
CA THR A 292 -5.13 -8.12 -1.43
C THR A 292 -3.76 -8.52 -1.96
N ARG A 293 -2.87 -7.55 -2.15
CA ARG A 293 -1.50 -7.76 -2.63
C ARG A 293 -0.50 -7.21 -1.63
N PHE A 294 0.62 -7.90 -1.48
CA PHE A 294 1.70 -7.56 -0.56
C PHE A 294 2.98 -7.30 -1.36
N TYR A 295 3.65 -6.21 -1.03
CA TYR A 295 4.88 -5.77 -1.69
C TYR A 295 5.96 -5.45 -0.67
N SER A 296 7.22 -5.62 -1.05
CA SER A 296 8.36 -5.17 -0.25
C SER A 296 9.29 -4.27 -1.06
N LEU A 297 9.91 -3.34 -0.38
CA LEU A 297 10.93 -2.45 -0.92
C LEU A 297 12.06 -2.35 0.10
N SER A 298 13.26 -2.73 -0.29
CA SER A 298 14.45 -2.67 0.59
C SER A 298 14.93 -1.23 0.77
N GLU A 299 15.50 -0.94 1.94
CA GLU A 299 16.18 0.32 2.22
C GLU A 299 17.70 0.17 1.89
N PRO A 300 18.38 1.23 1.43
CA PRO A 300 17.82 2.54 1.09
C PRO A 300 16.98 2.52 -0.17
N ALA A 301 15.79 3.13 -0.10
CA ALA A 301 14.98 3.34 -1.28
C ALA A 301 15.66 4.34 -2.21
N ILE A 302 15.83 3.96 -3.45
CA ILE A 302 16.56 4.77 -4.45
C ILE A 302 15.59 5.78 -5.05
N ALA A 303 16.05 7.04 -5.24
CA ALA A 303 15.26 8.04 -5.91
C ALA A 303 14.89 7.59 -7.34
N GLU A 304 13.64 7.82 -7.75
CA GLU A 304 13.14 7.42 -9.08
C GLU A 304 14.06 7.93 -10.21
N SER A 305 14.55 9.16 -10.10
CA SER A 305 15.49 9.74 -11.06
C SER A 305 16.83 9.00 -11.17
N ALA A 306 17.22 8.27 -10.14
CA ALA A 306 18.46 7.48 -10.14
C ALA A 306 18.28 6.07 -10.70
N LEU A 307 17.05 5.55 -10.77
CA LEU A 307 16.77 4.21 -11.30
C LEU A 307 17.23 4.05 -12.76
N PHE A 308 17.07 5.10 -13.56
CA PHE A 308 17.54 5.10 -14.95
C PHE A 308 19.07 5.04 -15.06
N LEU A 309 19.80 5.62 -14.13
CA LEU A 309 21.27 5.58 -14.13
C LEU A 309 21.77 4.17 -13.83
N TYR A 310 21.15 3.45 -12.89
CA TYR A 310 21.48 2.05 -12.59
C TYR A 310 21.14 1.10 -13.74
N ALA A 311 20.02 1.31 -14.41
CA ALA A 311 19.63 0.52 -15.58
C ALA A 311 20.60 0.67 -16.77
N VAL A 312 21.28 1.81 -16.87
CA VAL A 312 22.29 2.07 -17.91
C VAL A 312 23.65 1.44 -17.53
N GLU A 313 23.99 1.36 -16.25
CA GLU A 313 25.23 0.74 -15.80
C GLU A 313 25.22 -0.80 -15.91
N GLU A 314 24.06 -1.44 -15.82
CA GLU A 314 23.89 -2.88 -16.09
C GLU A 314 23.83 -3.23 -17.59
N GLY A 315 23.76 -2.24 -18.44
CA GLY A 315 23.92 -2.43 -19.88
C GLY A 315 25.29 -3.06 -20.19
N LEU A 316 25.28 -4.14 -20.97
CA LEU A 316 26.48 -4.83 -21.45
C LEU A 316 27.57 -3.80 -21.77
N SER A 317 28.72 -3.91 -21.10
CA SER A 317 29.83 -3.00 -21.34
C SER A 317 30.10 -2.95 -22.86
N LEU A 318 30.42 -1.77 -23.38
CA LEU A 318 30.71 -1.58 -24.82
C LEU A 318 31.66 -2.66 -25.35
N ARG A 319 32.58 -3.13 -24.51
CA ARG A 319 33.50 -4.24 -24.79
C ARG A 319 32.78 -5.56 -24.97
N ALA A 320 31.76 -5.86 -24.17
CA ALA A 320 30.94 -7.07 -24.29
C ALA A 320 30.07 -7.01 -25.55
N VAL A 321 29.51 -5.86 -25.90
CA VAL A 321 28.75 -5.67 -27.13
C VAL A 321 29.67 -5.86 -28.37
N ILE A 322 30.87 -5.26 -28.37
CA ILE A 322 31.86 -5.43 -29.43
C ILE A 322 32.29 -6.90 -29.52
N PHE A 323 32.52 -7.57 -28.41
CA PHE A 323 32.90 -9.00 -28.41
C PHE A 323 31.80 -9.87 -29.02
N VAL A 324 30.53 -9.65 -28.62
CA VAL A 324 29.39 -10.37 -29.22
C VAL A 324 29.28 -10.11 -30.71
N MET A 325 29.42 -8.84 -31.14
CA MET A 325 29.40 -8.51 -32.58
C MET A 325 30.53 -9.20 -33.37
N VAL A 326 31.74 -9.25 -32.82
CA VAL A 326 32.87 -9.94 -33.45
C VAL A 326 32.62 -11.44 -33.56
N VAL A 327 32.08 -12.06 -32.51
CA VAL A 327 31.72 -13.49 -32.52
C VAL A 327 30.66 -13.81 -33.58
N VAL A 328 29.62 -12.95 -33.65
CA VAL A 328 28.56 -13.09 -34.67
C VAL A 328 29.13 -12.92 -36.09
N LEU A 329 30.03 -11.98 -36.29
CA LEU A 329 30.66 -11.76 -37.58
C LEU A 329 31.50 -12.98 -38.01
N ILE A 330 32.29 -13.56 -37.09
CA ILE A 330 33.07 -14.78 -37.33
C ILE A 330 32.15 -15.96 -37.69
N LEU A 331 31.03 -16.10 -36.99
CA LEU A 331 30.04 -17.13 -37.29
C LEU A 331 29.42 -16.97 -38.68
N ILE A 332 29.07 -15.73 -39.06
CA ILE A 332 28.52 -15.43 -40.39
C ILE A 332 29.55 -15.76 -41.48
N VAL A 333 30.80 -15.36 -41.29
CA VAL A 333 31.88 -15.66 -42.25
C VAL A 333 32.13 -17.19 -42.32
N GLY A 334 32.12 -17.88 -41.18
CA GLY A 334 32.24 -19.33 -41.12
C GLY A 334 31.10 -20.07 -41.84
N ILE A 335 29.86 -19.62 -41.60
CA ILE A 335 28.67 -20.20 -42.24
C ILE A 335 28.67 -19.92 -43.76
N THR A 336 29.03 -18.72 -44.20
CA THR A 336 29.10 -18.38 -45.62
C THR A 336 30.20 -19.16 -46.33
N TYR A 337 31.36 -19.33 -45.69
CA TYR A 337 32.43 -20.15 -46.20
C TYR A 337 32.02 -21.63 -46.29
N TYR A 338 31.37 -22.15 -45.27
CA TYR A 338 30.84 -23.54 -45.25
C TYR A 338 29.80 -23.78 -46.33
N LEU A 339 28.85 -22.85 -46.51
CA LEU A 339 27.81 -22.93 -47.53
C LEU A 339 28.40 -22.84 -48.96
N LYS A 340 29.40 -21.97 -49.15
CA LYS A 340 30.12 -21.87 -50.43
C LYS A 340 30.82 -23.18 -50.79
N ARG A 341 31.52 -23.81 -49.82
CA ARG A 341 32.18 -25.08 -49.97
C ARG A 341 31.22 -26.26 -50.19
N LYS A 342 29.98 -26.16 -49.64
CA LYS A 342 28.93 -27.17 -49.80
C LYS A 342 28.27 -27.10 -51.19
N LYS A 343 28.14 -25.87 -51.76
CA LYS A 343 27.60 -25.65 -53.10
C LYS A 343 28.48 -26.26 -54.20
N GLU A 344 29.80 -26.36 -53.99
CA GLU A 344 30.74 -26.95 -54.93
C GLU A 344 30.70 -28.52 -54.97
N LYS A 345 29.89 -29.16 -54.12
CA LYS A 345 29.86 -30.64 -53.97
C LYS A 345 28.51 -31.30 -54.14
N GLN A 346 27.47 -30.64 -54.71
CA GLN A 346 26.18 -31.31 -54.85
C GLN A 346 25.79 -31.66 -56.30
N PRO A 347 25.40 -32.92 -56.56
CA PRO A 347 24.66 -33.32 -57.75
C PRO A 347 23.17 -32.98 -57.60
N ILE A 348 22.50 -32.70 -58.70
CA ILE A 348 21.13 -32.21 -58.86
C ILE A 348 20.11 -33.16 -58.20
N PRO A 349 19.19 -32.73 -57.27
CA PRO A 349 18.18 -33.60 -56.70
C PRO A 349 16.86 -33.54 -57.46
N LYS A 350 16.21 -34.72 -57.49
CA LYS A 350 14.85 -34.93 -57.97
C LYS A 350 13.81 -34.35 -56.98
N VAL A 351 12.80 -33.68 -57.51
CA VAL A 351 11.67 -33.06 -56.81
C VAL A 351 10.68 -34.10 -56.28
N THR A 352 10.33 -34.04 -55.01
CA THR A 352 9.14 -34.71 -54.45
C THR A 352 8.36 -33.70 -53.57
N PRO A 353 7.06 -33.63 -53.64
CA PRO A 353 6.26 -32.61 -52.97
C PRO A 353 6.08 -32.90 -51.48
N VAL A 354 6.23 -31.86 -50.60
CA VAL A 354 6.03 -31.95 -49.17
C VAL A 354 4.78 -31.20 -48.78
N ARG A 355 4.00 -31.88 -47.97
CA ARG A 355 2.73 -31.48 -47.38
C ARG A 355 3.01 -30.55 -46.18
N GLU A 356 2.46 -29.36 -46.16
CA GLU A 356 2.60 -28.41 -45.01
C GLU A 356 1.69 -28.79 -43.85
N THR A 357 2.30 -28.88 -42.68
CA THR A 357 1.61 -28.97 -41.38
C THR A 357 1.93 -27.71 -40.57
N PHE A 358 0.91 -26.89 -40.30
CA PHE A 358 1.06 -25.71 -39.48
C PHE A 358 1.04 -26.11 -38.01
N THR A 359 2.10 -25.77 -37.27
CA THR A 359 2.14 -25.83 -35.81
C THR A 359 2.08 -24.41 -35.26
N GLN A 360 1.12 -24.15 -34.41
CA GLN A 360 1.00 -22.88 -33.70
C GLN A 360 2.19 -22.69 -32.74
N VAL A 361 2.82 -21.53 -32.81
CA VAL A 361 3.89 -21.12 -31.91
C VAL A 361 3.26 -20.34 -30.78
N GLU A 362 3.30 -20.87 -29.58
CA GLU A 362 2.99 -20.15 -28.35
C GLU A 362 4.04 -19.06 -28.09
N ASN A 363 3.59 -17.82 -28.00
CA ASN A 363 4.40 -16.68 -27.61
C ASN A 363 4.71 -16.73 -26.11
N LYS A 364 5.87 -17.18 -25.74
CA LYS A 364 6.45 -16.94 -24.41
C LYS A 364 6.96 -15.51 -24.33
N LYS A 365 6.28 -14.69 -23.53
CA LYS A 365 6.79 -13.37 -23.13
C LYS A 365 8.07 -13.53 -22.33
N SER A 366 9.11 -12.81 -22.72
CA SER A 366 10.36 -12.72 -21.96
C SER A 366 10.14 -11.98 -20.63
N PRO A 367 10.85 -12.33 -19.55
CA PRO A 367 10.76 -11.61 -18.29
C PRO A 367 11.41 -10.24 -18.42
N GLN A 368 10.66 -9.19 -18.07
CA GLN A 368 11.22 -7.86 -17.89
C GLN A 368 12.08 -7.86 -16.63
N ALA A 369 13.34 -7.54 -16.80
CA ALA A 369 14.27 -7.29 -15.71
C ALA A 369 13.98 -5.87 -15.17
N ASN A 370 13.51 -5.81 -13.97
CA ASN A 370 13.56 -4.78 -12.93
C ASN A 370 12.38 -5.05 -12.00
N ALA A 371 12.58 -6.01 -11.13
CA ALA A 371 11.55 -6.49 -10.26
C ALA A 371 11.49 -5.67 -8.99
N LEU A 372 10.42 -4.91 -8.84
CA LEU A 372 9.74 -4.91 -7.57
C LEU A 372 9.41 -6.39 -7.32
N TYR A 373 9.95 -7.00 -6.26
CA TYR A 373 9.65 -8.40 -5.98
C TYR A 373 8.18 -8.53 -5.62
N LEU A 374 7.39 -8.97 -6.61
CA LEU A 374 5.99 -9.32 -6.43
C LEU A 374 5.97 -10.70 -5.78
N PHE A 375 5.71 -10.75 -4.48
CA PHE A 375 5.49 -12.01 -3.80
C PHE A 375 4.02 -12.41 -4.00
N GLY A 376 3.76 -13.13 -5.08
CA GLY A 376 2.55 -13.89 -5.30
C GLY A 376 1.26 -13.07 -5.40
N GLU A 377 0.52 -13.28 -6.46
CA GLU A 377 -0.89 -12.88 -6.57
C GLU A 377 -1.73 -13.91 -5.82
N PHE A 378 -2.43 -13.49 -4.75
CA PHE A 378 -3.38 -14.32 -4.05
C PHE A 378 -4.79 -13.82 -4.35
N THR A 379 -5.54 -14.62 -5.07
CA THR A 379 -6.98 -14.45 -5.22
C THR A 379 -7.67 -15.44 -4.26
N ILE A 380 -8.24 -14.91 -3.18
CA ILE A 380 -9.17 -15.70 -2.35
C ILE A 380 -10.55 -15.33 -2.83
N ILE A 381 -11.22 -16.30 -3.45
CA ILE A 381 -12.60 -16.21 -3.96
C ILE A 381 -13.59 -16.44 -2.81
#